data_0b68aabded7f7116009bd56afa2d670e
#
_entry.id   0b68aabded7f7116009bd56afa2d670e
#
_cell.length_a   1.000
_cell.length_b   1.000
_cell.length_c   1.000
_cell.angle_alpha   90.00
_cell.angle_beta   90.00
_cell.angle_gamma   90.00
#
_symmetry.space_group_name_H-M   'P 1'
#
loop_
_entity.id
_entity.type
_entity.pdbx_description
1 polymer ?
#
loop_
_entity_poly.entity_id
_entity_poly.type
_entity_poly.pdbx_seq_one_letter_code
_entity_poly.pdbx_strand_id
1 'polypeptide(L)'
;MTQTKQWTPRIQRVLPIVLEELDDFEAQVKRFRAGEWDPNQFMGFRLRQGVYGQRQPDSQMVRVKAPFGGLTADQLDAFGEFAKLYTPLRKGHVTTRENIQFHHVKLEDAAKGLRVLADAGLSTREACGNTVRNVTGCAMAGVCGDEPFDVTPYAAAYARFFVRHPFTQALPRKLKTAFSGCAKDCAITPIHDVGFLPKVQNGRKGFKMVVGGGTSIMPRVAPTLYEFVPVEEFLKVTEAVIRIFHRTDELRKNRMKARIKFYIDRIGMDEFRKIVEQELKEEWTKEKSFDPTPLLFIEDESTTAPSLTASYHTNGHTSEFQMWAATNVAPQKQKGYFVATAKLPLGDISDKQFHQLADLARKYSGGHVRITHQQNLAFRWVPEKALYELWENLKKVGFGESGAHEITDVVSCPGTDSCKLGITSSMGLGRALSQTILESKFDDPLVKKMHVKMSGCPNGCGQHHIADIGFHGAVMKGGTGQQVPAYELFLGGSYAPNDPRFGLRVKTRVPSKRVPKAFKKVVAYYTANRNEGEEFKDFAVRVGTEPFEELLAEFKDIGDLNKQTIQTYMDWDKTVLYKLERGEGECAV
;
A
#
# COMPACT_ATOMS: atom_id res chain seq x y z
N MET A 1 -32.43 -17.47 -6.81
CA MET A 1 -32.15 -17.55 -5.34
C MET A 1 -30.82 -18.27 -5.20
N THR A 2 -29.72 -17.53 -5.10
CA THR A 2 -28.39 -18.06 -4.86
C THR A 2 -28.32 -18.49 -3.39
N GLN A 3 -28.22 -19.78 -3.17
CA GLN A 3 -27.88 -20.31 -1.85
C GLN A 3 -26.58 -19.65 -1.38
N THR A 4 -26.65 -18.87 -0.31
CA THR A 4 -25.48 -18.44 0.43
C THR A 4 -24.81 -19.70 0.95
N LYS A 5 -23.74 -20.15 0.29
CA LYS A 5 -22.86 -21.17 0.83
C LYS A 5 -22.43 -20.71 2.21
N GLN A 6 -22.85 -21.45 3.23
CA GLN A 6 -22.33 -21.26 4.57
C GLN A 6 -20.82 -21.55 4.49
N TRP A 7 -20.00 -20.51 4.75
CA TRP A 7 -18.55 -20.67 4.84
C TRP A 7 -18.24 -21.66 5.98
N THR A 8 -17.65 -22.77 5.64
CA THR A 8 -17.13 -23.73 6.60
C THR A 8 -15.62 -23.53 6.65
N PRO A 9 -15.04 -23.13 7.79
CA PRO A 9 -13.59 -23.02 7.92
C PRO A 9 -12.96 -24.35 7.54
N ARG A 10 -12.08 -24.36 6.54
CA ARG A 10 -11.11 -25.45 6.45
C ARG A 10 -10.22 -25.28 7.68
N ILE A 11 -10.23 -26.28 8.57
CA ILE A 11 -9.38 -26.32 9.75
C ILE A 11 -7.93 -26.41 9.23
N GLN A 12 -7.35 -25.27 8.87
CA GLN A 12 -5.91 -25.17 8.78
C GLN A 12 -5.40 -25.26 10.21
N ARG A 13 -4.33 -26.01 10.43
CA ARG A 13 -3.71 -26.11 11.75
C ARG A 13 -3.15 -24.75 12.11
N VAL A 14 -3.91 -23.97 12.87
CA VAL A 14 -3.44 -22.72 13.46
C VAL A 14 -2.30 -23.08 14.42
N LEU A 15 -1.15 -22.41 14.26
CA LEU A 15 0.00 -22.67 15.14
C LEU A 15 -0.39 -22.38 16.60
N PRO A 16 0.00 -23.23 17.58
CA PRO A 16 -0.33 -23.04 19.00
C PRO A 16 -0.01 -21.64 19.51
N ILE A 17 1.15 -21.08 19.15
CA ILE A 17 1.56 -19.73 19.53
C ILE A 17 0.57 -18.65 19.05
N VAL A 18 -0.11 -18.85 17.92
CA VAL A 18 -1.11 -17.89 17.42
C VAL A 18 -2.37 -17.96 18.30
N LEU A 19 -2.79 -19.16 18.68
CA LEU A 19 -3.94 -19.34 19.57
C LEU A 19 -3.67 -18.73 20.95
N GLU A 20 -2.50 -18.97 21.52
CA GLU A 20 -2.05 -18.38 22.79
C GLU A 20 -2.05 -16.85 22.74
N GLU A 21 -1.53 -16.25 21.64
CA GLU A 21 -1.55 -14.81 21.44
C GLU A 21 -2.98 -14.24 21.33
N LEU A 22 -3.91 -14.98 20.73
CA LEU A 22 -5.31 -14.57 20.60
C LEU A 22 -6.06 -14.68 21.92
N ASP A 23 -5.80 -15.74 22.71
CA ASP A 23 -6.34 -15.91 24.05
C ASP A 23 -5.83 -14.83 25.00
N ASP A 24 -4.52 -14.54 24.95
CA ASP A 24 -3.92 -13.44 25.71
C ASP A 24 -4.53 -12.10 25.29
N PHE A 25 -4.66 -11.83 23.96
CA PHE A 25 -5.25 -10.59 23.49
C PHE A 25 -6.68 -10.40 24.01
N GLU A 26 -7.51 -11.44 23.99
CA GLU A 26 -8.87 -11.38 24.52
C GLU A 26 -8.88 -11.12 26.04
N ALA A 27 -8.01 -11.81 26.79
CA ALA A 27 -7.86 -11.58 28.23
C ALA A 27 -7.42 -10.15 28.55
N GLN A 28 -6.44 -9.63 27.83
CA GLN A 28 -5.95 -8.26 28.03
C GLN A 28 -6.98 -7.19 27.64
N VAL A 29 -7.83 -7.44 26.64
CA VAL A 29 -8.96 -6.53 26.31
C VAL A 29 -9.94 -6.47 27.50
N LYS A 30 -10.28 -7.62 28.12
CA LYS A 30 -11.15 -7.67 29.30
C LYS A 30 -10.56 -6.89 30.48
N ARG A 31 -9.26 -7.09 30.77
CA ARG A 31 -8.54 -6.36 31.84
C ARG A 31 -8.49 -4.85 31.56
N PHE A 32 -8.27 -4.45 30.31
CA PHE A 32 -8.29 -3.04 29.92
C PHE A 32 -9.68 -2.42 30.16
N ARG A 33 -10.75 -3.12 29.80
CA ARG A 33 -12.12 -2.64 30.05
C ARG A 33 -12.48 -2.59 31.53
N ALA A 34 -11.87 -3.45 32.34
CA ALA A 34 -11.98 -3.41 33.81
C ALA A 34 -11.16 -2.28 34.47
N GLY A 35 -10.38 -1.52 33.67
CA GLY A 35 -9.53 -0.42 34.19
C GLY A 35 -8.20 -0.88 34.80
N GLU A 36 -7.80 -2.14 34.60
CA GLU A 36 -6.56 -2.71 35.16
C GLU A 36 -5.29 -2.35 34.36
N TRP A 37 -5.44 -1.74 33.17
CA TRP A 37 -4.33 -1.36 32.31
C TRP A 37 -4.23 0.15 32.14
N ASP A 38 -3.00 0.68 32.19
CA ASP A 38 -2.71 2.02 31.66
C ASP A 38 -3.03 2.08 30.16
N PRO A 39 -3.78 3.10 29.68
CA PRO A 39 -4.18 3.21 28.29
C PRO A 39 -3.02 3.22 27.29
N ASN A 40 -1.87 3.82 27.64
CA ASN A 40 -0.70 3.89 26.77
C ASN A 40 0.02 2.53 26.67
N GLN A 41 0.11 1.82 27.78
CA GLN A 41 0.69 0.48 27.81
C GLN A 41 -0.18 -0.51 27.01
N PHE A 42 -1.50 -0.49 27.22
CA PHE A 42 -2.44 -1.28 26.44
C PHE A 42 -2.39 -0.94 24.95
N MET A 43 -2.28 0.35 24.59
CA MET A 43 -2.11 0.79 23.21
C MET A 43 -0.88 0.16 22.56
N GLY A 44 0.27 0.15 23.24
CA GLY A 44 1.50 -0.49 22.76
C GLY A 44 1.32 -2.00 22.53
N PHE A 45 0.62 -2.68 23.42
CA PHE A 45 0.28 -4.10 23.31
C PHE A 45 -0.64 -4.36 22.11
N ARG A 46 -1.76 -3.65 22.03
CA ARG A 46 -2.79 -3.78 20.98
C ARG A 46 -2.22 -3.52 19.58
N LEU A 47 -1.33 -2.54 19.44
CA LEU A 47 -0.69 -2.21 18.17
C LEU A 47 0.15 -3.38 17.61
N ARG A 48 0.84 -4.13 18.47
CA ARG A 48 1.59 -5.33 18.04
C ARG A 48 0.68 -6.43 17.52
N GLN A 49 -0.57 -6.46 17.95
CA GLN A 49 -1.59 -7.39 17.45
C GLN A 49 -2.27 -6.91 16.16
N GLY A 50 -1.83 -5.79 15.57
CA GLY A 50 -2.40 -5.24 14.33
C GLY A 50 -3.69 -4.46 14.52
N VAL A 51 -4.09 -4.17 15.75
CA VAL A 51 -5.30 -3.42 16.11
C VAL A 51 -4.92 -1.97 16.44
N TYR A 52 -5.52 -1.00 15.75
CA TYR A 52 -5.15 0.41 15.79
C TYR A 52 -6.37 1.28 16.06
N GLY A 53 -6.33 2.16 17.07
CA GLY A 53 -7.42 3.08 17.39
C GLY A 53 -7.64 4.13 16.30
N GLN A 54 -8.89 4.30 15.90
CA GLN A 54 -9.30 5.24 14.86
C GLN A 54 -9.63 6.64 15.42
N ARG A 55 -9.99 7.55 14.50
CA ARG A 55 -10.50 8.89 14.81
C ARG A 55 -11.78 8.81 15.64
N GLN A 56 -12.69 7.93 15.26
CA GLN A 56 -13.95 7.74 15.96
C GLN A 56 -13.69 7.10 17.34
N PRO A 57 -14.32 7.61 18.40
CA PRO A 57 -14.19 7.02 19.73
C PRO A 57 -14.54 5.53 19.70
N ASP A 58 -13.81 4.75 20.48
CA ASP A 58 -13.99 3.30 20.67
C ASP A 58 -13.98 2.43 19.40
N SER A 59 -13.51 2.99 18.30
CA SER A 59 -13.40 2.31 17.00
C SER A 59 -11.98 1.91 16.68
N GLN A 60 -11.80 0.70 16.20
CA GLN A 60 -10.50 0.14 15.84
C GLN A 60 -10.38 -0.11 14.33
N MET A 61 -9.17 0.02 13.81
CA MET A 61 -8.79 -0.52 12.51
C MET A 61 -7.98 -1.79 12.74
N VAL A 62 -8.41 -2.90 12.15
CA VAL A 62 -7.67 -4.15 12.10
C VAL A 62 -6.91 -4.20 10.78
N ARG A 63 -5.59 -4.43 10.83
CA ARG A 63 -4.75 -4.55 9.64
C ARG A 63 -4.21 -5.96 9.52
N VAL A 64 -4.46 -6.59 8.39
CA VAL A 64 -4.01 -7.94 8.07
C VAL A 64 -2.79 -7.88 7.19
N LYS A 65 -1.74 -8.64 7.54
CA LYS A 65 -0.53 -8.77 6.70
C LYS A 65 -0.79 -9.77 5.57
N ALA A 66 -0.40 -9.38 4.37
CA ALA A 66 -0.27 -10.27 3.22
C ALA A 66 1.16 -10.11 2.68
N PRO A 67 2.12 -10.92 3.12
CA PRO A 67 3.49 -10.85 2.63
C PRO A 67 3.53 -10.95 1.11
N PHE A 68 4.32 -10.08 0.46
CA PHE A 68 4.42 -9.95 -1.01
C PHE A 68 3.05 -9.85 -1.73
N GLY A 69 2.00 -9.39 -1.04
CA GLY A 69 0.66 -9.28 -1.59
C GLY A 69 -0.07 -10.61 -1.84
N GLY A 70 0.53 -11.75 -1.49
CA GLY A 70 -0.03 -13.07 -1.77
C GLY A 70 -1.26 -13.39 -0.93
N LEU A 71 -2.33 -13.84 -1.61
CA LEU A 71 -3.59 -14.27 -0.98
C LEU A 71 -4.14 -15.50 -1.68
N THR A 72 -4.80 -16.37 -0.89
CA THR A 72 -5.60 -17.47 -1.41
C THR A 72 -7.10 -17.11 -1.48
N ALA A 73 -7.86 -17.87 -2.25
CA ALA A 73 -9.31 -17.73 -2.31
C ALA A 73 -9.99 -17.92 -0.94
N ASP A 74 -9.48 -18.86 -0.12
CA ASP A 74 -10.01 -19.08 1.23
C ASP A 74 -9.73 -17.89 2.14
N GLN A 75 -8.61 -17.19 1.95
CA GLN A 75 -8.31 -15.95 2.66
C GLN A 75 -9.21 -14.79 2.23
N LEU A 76 -9.57 -14.71 0.94
CA LEU A 76 -10.57 -13.74 0.46
C LEU A 76 -11.95 -14.02 1.08
N ASP A 77 -12.37 -15.30 1.20
CA ASP A 77 -13.59 -15.66 1.90
C ASP A 77 -13.57 -15.24 3.37
N ALA A 78 -12.45 -15.48 4.07
CA ALA A 78 -12.29 -15.04 5.46
C ALA A 78 -12.37 -13.51 5.61
N PHE A 79 -11.87 -12.74 4.62
CA PHE A 79 -12.04 -11.29 4.59
C PHE A 79 -13.51 -10.89 4.40
N GLY A 80 -14.25 -11.60 3.56
CA GLY A 80 -15.69 -11.40 3.38
C GLY A 80 -16.47 -11.62 4.68
N GLU A 81 -16.21 -12.74 5.37
CA GLU A 81 -16.83 -13.01 6.67
C GLU A 81 -16.43 -12.01 7.75
N PHE A 82 -15.14 -11.62 7.81
CA PHE A 82 -14.70 -10.58 8.74
C PHE A 82 -15.43 -9.26 8.48
N ALA A 83 -15.49 -8.82 7.23
CA ALA A 83 -16.17 -7.58 6.84
C ALA A 83 -17.65 -7.60 7.21
N LYS A 84 -18.32 -8.71 6.95
CA LYS A 84 -19.76 -8.92 7.23
C LYS A 84 -20.06 -8.88 8.73
N LEU A 85 -19.24 -9.53 9.56
CA LEU A 85 -19.54 -9.74 10.98
C LEU A 85 -19.03 -8.61 11.87
N TYR A 86 -17.92 -7.98 11.52
CA TYR A 86 -17.19 -7.09 12.45
C TYR A 86 -17.00 -5.66 11.96
N THR A 87 -17.45 -5.33 10.75
CA THR A 87 -17.38 -3.95 10.25
C THR A 87 -18.76 -3.39 9.89
N PRO A 88 -19.15 -2.22 10.43
CA PRO A 88 -20.46 -1.61 10.09
C PRO A 88 -20.62 -1.28 8.60
N LEU A 89 -19.50 -0.95 7.93
CA LEU A 89 -19.49 -0.62 6.50
C LEU A 89 -19.42 -1.86 5.60
N ARG A 90 -19.30 -3.05 6.18
CA ARG A 90 -19.23 -4.35 5.47
C ARG A 90 -18.22 -4.34 4.31
N LYS A 91 -17.06 -3.76 4.54
CA LYS A 91 -15.99 -3.67 3.54
C LYS A 91 -14.60 -3.72 4.16
N GLY A 92 -13.62 -4.16 3.36
CA GLY A 92 -12.19 -4.02 3.60
C GLY A 92 -11.58 -3.01 2.64
N HIS A 93 -10.41 -2.49 2.99
CA HIS A 93 -9.65 -1.53 2.20
C HIS A 93 -8.26 -2.08 1.90
N VAL A 94 -7.95 -2.26 0.63
CA VAL A 94 -6.63 -2.63 0.11
C VAL A 94 -5.70 -1.44 0.21
N THR A 95 -4.48 -1.63 0.70
CA THR A 95 -3.53 -0.54 0.90
C THR A 95 -2.37 -0.57 -0.08
N THR A 96 -1.71 0.58 -0.29
CA THR A 96 -0.45 0.69 -1.05
C THR A 96 0.72 -0.10 -0.46
N ARG A 97 0.51 -0.79 0.67
CA ARG A 97 1.47 -1.67 1.35
C ARG A 97 1.02 -3.13 1.30
N GLU A 98 0.14 -3.47 0.34
CA GLU A 98 -0.35 -4.83 0.15
C GLU A 98 -0.94 -5.45 1.42
N ASN A 99 -1.65 -4.64 2.21
CA ASN A 99 -2.41 -5.10 3.37
C ASN A 99 -3.90 -4.95 3.10
N ILE A 100 -4.70 -5.67 3.86
CA ILE A 100 -6.13 -5.37 4.00
C ILE A 100 -6.37 -4.69 5.34
N GLN A 101 -7.18 -3.65 5.35
CA GLN A 101 -7.63 -2.94 6.55
C GLN A 101 -9.14 -3.05 6.69
N PHE A 102 -9.58 -3.37 7.91
CA PHE A 102 -10.98 -3.34 8.31
C PHE A 102 -11.19 -2.21 9.30
N HIS A 103 -12.16 -1.37 9.03
CA HIS A 103 -12.40 -0.15 9.79
C HIS A 103 -13.67 -0.26 10.66
N HIS A 104 -13.71 0.54 11.73
CA HIS A 104 -14.83 0.64 12.68
C HIS A 104 -15.12 -0.66 13.44
N VAL A 105 -14.11 -1.49 13.67
CA VAL A 105 -14.23 -2.70 14.49
C VAL A 105 -14.33 -2.30 15.96
N LYS A 106 -15.25 -2.88 16.72
CA LYS A 106 -15.31 -2.72 18.16
C LYS A 106 -14.16 -3.50 18.81
N LEU A 107 -13.58 -2.94 19.89
CA LEU A 107 -12.44 -3.57 20.55
C LEU A 107 -12.80 -4.97 21.10
N GLU A 108 -14.01 -5.13 21.62
CA GLU A 108 -14.54 -6.37 22.19
C GLU A 108 -14.69 -7.50 21.15
N ASP A 109 -14.96 -7.11 19.90
CA ASP A 109 -15.12 -8.07 18.81
C ASP A 109 -13.80 -8.36 18.09
N ALA A 110 -12.75 -7.57 18.36
CA ALA A 110 -11.48 -7.71 17.66
C ALA A 110 -10.88 -9.12 17.82
N ALA A 111 -10.87 -9.70 19.04
CA ALA A 111 -10.34 -11.04 19.27
C ALA A 111 -11.07 -12.12 18.46
N LYS A 112 -12.42 -12.04 18.40
CA LYS A 112 -13.23 -12.98 17.60
C LYS A 112 -12.91 -12.84 16.11
N GLY A 113 -12.82 -11.60 15.62
CA GLY A 113 -12.45 -11.34 14.23
C GLY A 113 -11.03 -11.83 13.88
N LEU A 114 -10.06 -11.65 14.79
CA LEU A 114 -8.70 -12.17 14.61
C LEU A 114 -8.67 -13.70 14.51
N ARG A 115 -9.56 -14.43 15.22
CA ARG A 115 -9.68 -15.89 15.10
C ARG A 115 -10.15 -16.31 13.72
N VAL A 116 -11.18 -15.63 13.15
CA VAL A 116 -11.63 -15.88 11.77
C VAL A 116 -10.49 -15.75 10.76
N LEU A 117 -9.64 -14.74 10.94
CA LEU A 117 -8.48 -14.55 10.07
C LEU A 117 -7.40 -15.63 10.28
N ALA A 118 -7.15 -15.99 11.52
CA ALA A 118 -6.16 -17.03 11.87
C ALA A 118 -6.56 -18.41 11.33
N ASP A 119 -7.84 -18.76 11.35
CA ASP A 119 -8.37 -20.01 10.77
C ASP A 119 -8.09 -20.13 9.27
N ALA A 120 -7.97 -19.00 8.57
CA ALA A 120 -7.55 -18.95 7.17
C ALA A 120 -6.02 -18.80 6.99
N GLY A 121 -5.23 -18.95 8.06
CA GLY A 121 -3.77 -18.81 8.01
C GLY A 121 -3.27 -17.36 7.88
N LEU A 122 -4.14 -16.38 8.13
CA LEU A 122 -3.79 -14.96 8.10
C LEU A 122 -3.26 -14.46 9.45
N SER A 123 -2.41 -13.44 9.42
CA SER A 123 -1.87 -12.85 10.65
C SER A 123 -1.97 -11.32 10.62
N THR A 124 -2.32 -10.77 11.76
CA THR A 124 -2.29 -9.33 12.04
C THR A 124 -1.06 -8.93 12.88
N ARG A 125 -0.27 -9.92 13.33
CA ARG A 125 0.88 -9.70 14.20
C ARG A 125 1.86 -8.72 13.58
N GLU A 126 2.21 -7.65 14.32
CA GLU A 126 3.14 -6.60 13.88
C GLU A 126 2.72 -5.82 12.61
N ALA A 127 1.46 -5.90 12.21
CA ALA A 127 0.95 -5.08 11.12
C ALA A 127 0.87 -3.58 11.49
N CYS A 128 0.91 -3.27 12.79
CA CYS A 128 0.96 -1.92 13.37
C CYS A 128 2.16 -1.75 14.32
N GLY A 129 2.31 -0.60 14.95
CA GLY A 129 3.39 -0.32 15.91
C GLY A 129 4.76 0.00 15.29
N ASN A 130 5.77 0.06 16.15
CA ASN A 130 7.16 0.32 15.78
C ASN A 130 7.91 -1.01 15.61
N THR A 131 7.53 -1.75 14.60
CA THR A 131 7.96 -3.11 14.29
C THR A 131 8.39 -3.23 12.84
N VAL A 132 8.86 -4.39 12.41
CA VAL A 132 8.98 -4.75 10.99
C VAL A 132 7.57 -4.98 10.44
N ARG A 133 7.19 -4.13 9.48
CA ARG A 133 5.86 -4.12 8.89
C ARG A 133 5.71 -5.19 7.81
N ASN A 134 4.51 -5.30 7.23
CA ASN A 134 4.31 -6.17 6.08
C ASN A 134 5.41 -5.98 5.03
N VAL A 135 5.91 -7.08 4.51
CA VAL A 135 6.88 -7.11 3.41
C VAL A 135 6.09 -7.01 2.11
N THR A 136 6.37 -5.98 1.32
CA THR A 136 5.74 -5.83 0.01
C THR A 136 6.58 -6.50 -1.07
N GLY A 137 5.94 -6.93 -2.15
CA GLY A 137 6.59 -7.59 -3.27
C GLY A 137 6.05 -7.13 -4.63
N CYS A 138 6.75 -7.47 -5.68
CA CYS A 138 6.24 -7.30 -7.04
C CYS A 138 5.11 -8.32 -7.29
N ALA A 139 3.92 -7.87 -7.69
CA ALA A 139 2.80 -8.76 -7.97
C ALA A 139 3.08 -9.74 -9.14
N MET A 140 4.08 -9.41 -9.98
CA MET A 140 4.53 -10.24 -11.10
C MET A 140 5.67 -11.21 -10.72
N ALA A 141 6.20 -11.16 -9.49
CA ALA A 141 7.29 -12.05 -9.08
C ALA A 141 6.87 -13.54 -9.19
N GLY A 142 7.74 -14.36 -9.74
CA GLY A 142 7.48 -15.77 -10.08
C GLY A 142 6.90 -16.00 -11.48
N VAL A 143 6.34 -14.95 -12.11
CA VAL A 143 5.71 -15.06 -13.45
C VAL A 143 6.21 -14.02 -14.46
N CYS A 144 7.08 -13.10 -14.06
CA CYS A 144 7.61 -12.05 -14.91
C CYS A 144 8.73 -12.57 -15.83
N GLY A 145 8.67 -12.22 -17.13
CA GLY A 145 9.72 -12.57 -18.08
C GLY A 145 11.08 -11.90 -17.82
N ASP A 146 11.08 -10.76 -17.14
CA ASP A 146 12.30 -9.97 -16.87
C ASP A 146 12.99 -10.33 -15.53
N GLU A 147 12.44 -11.26 -14.74
CA GLU A 147 13.01 -11.58 -13.43
C GLU A 147 14.23 -12.49 -13.55
N PRO A 148 15.35 -12.17 -12.87
CA PRO A 148 16.51 -13.06 -12.82
C PRO A 148 16.22 -14.37 -12.07
N PHE A 149 15.37 -14.31 -11.06
CA PHE A 149 14.83 -15.46 -10.29
C PHE A 149 13.61 -15.00 -9.48
N ASP A 150 12.77 -15.94 -9.06
CA ASP A 150 11.61 -15.64 -8.21
C ASP A 150 12.04 -15.19 -6.82
N VAL A 151 11.68 -13.96 -6.44
CA VAL A 151 11.99 -13.37 -5.13
C VAL A 151 10.94 -13.70 -4.06
N THR A 152 9.80 -14.28 -4.44
CA THR A 152 8.68 -14.56 -3.54
C THR A 152 9.10 -15.44 -2.34
N PRO A 153 9.86 -16.55 -2.52
CA PRO A 153 10.34 -17.35 -1.40
C PRO A 153 11.18 -16.55 -0.39
N TYR A 154 12.02 -15.64 -0.88
CA TYR A 154 12.89 -14.81 -0.04
C TYR A 154 12.11 -13.75 0.73
N ALA A 155 11.10 -13.13 0.11
CA ALA A 155 10.17 -12.23 0.80
C ALA A 155 9.38 -12.95 1.89
N ALA A 156 8.96 -14.20 1.64
CA ALA A 156 8.32 -15.06 2.63
C ALA A 156 9.27 -15.42 3.78
N ALA A 157 10.51 -15.82 3.47
CA ALA A 157 11.54 -16.11 4.47
C ALA A 157 11.84 -14.89 5.35
N TYR A 158 11.96 -13.70 4.75
CA TYR A 158 12.12 -12.45 5.48
C TYR A 158 10.98 -12.21 6.47
N ALA A 159 9.74 -12.36 6.02
CA ALA A 159 8.55 -12.14 6.86
C ALA A 159 8.51 -13.12 8.05
N ARG A 160 8.86 -14.40 7.83
CA ARG A 160 8.93 -15.43 8.88
C ARG A 160 10.07 -15.21 9.86
N PHE A 161 11.24 -14.80 9.35
CA PHE A 161 12.42 -14.60 10.18
C PHE A 161 12.26 -13.42 11.16
N PHE A 162 11.63 -12.32 10.71
CA PHE A 162 11.52 -11.11 11.52
C PHE A 162 10.21 -10.99 12.32
N VAL A 163 9.22 -11.87 12.11
CA VAL A 163 8.03 -11.89 12.96
C VAL A 163 8.40 -12.40 14.36
N ARG A 164 7.97 -11.71 15.41
CA ARG A 164 8.30 -12.00 16.82
C ARG A 164 9.80 -11.91 17.16
N HIS A 165 10.63 -11.45 16.23
CA HIS A 165 12.06 -11.30 16.49
C HIS A 165 12.30 -10.27 17.62
N PRO A 166 13.13 -10.56 18.64
CA PRO A 166 13.28 -9.71 19.83
C PRO A 166 13.62 -8.25 19.50
N PHE A 167 14.56 -8.01 18.59
CA PHE A 167 14.98 -6.66 18.20
C PHE A 167 13.94 -5.89 17.38
N THR A 168 12.86 -6.54 16.93
CA THR A 168 11.83 -5.88 16.10
C THR A 168 10.59 -5.46 16.89
N GLN A 169 10.50 -5.79 18.18
CA GLN A 169 9.30 -5.54 18.99
C GLN A 169 9.15 -4.08 19.46
N ALA A 170 10.26 -3.33 19.52
CA ALA A 170 10.31 -1.96 20.01
C ALA A 170 11.37 -1.13 19.26
N LEU A 171 11.27 -1.06 17.94
CA LEU A 171 12.13 -0.20 17.12
C LEU A 171 11.86 1.28 17.42
N PRO A 172 12.82 2.19 17.16
CA PRO A 172 12.57 3.64 17.25
C PRO A 172 11.36 4.07 16.39
N ARG A 173 11.18 3.42 15.24
CA ARG A 173 10.04 3.63 14.33
C ARG A 173 9.78 2.37 13.49
N LYS A 174 8.59 2.31 12.85
CA LYS A 174 8.26 1.25 11.88
C LYS A 174 9.34 1.09 10.82
N LEU A 175 9.69 -0.14 10.49
CA LEU A 175 10.58 -0.49 9.37
C LEU A 175 9.74 -1.12 8.25
N LYS A 176 9.90 -0.61 7.05
CA LYS A 176 9.18 -1.03 5.83
C LYS A 176 10.16 -1.66 4.86
N THR A 177 9.84 -2.85 4.36
CA THR A 177 10.66 -3.59 3.41
C THR A 177 9.90 -3.90 2.13
N ALA A 178 10.60 -3.88 1.00
CA ALA A 178 10.08 -4.26 -0.31
C ALA A 178 11.05 -5.15 -1.06
N PHE A 179 10.51 -6.15 -1.79
CA PHE A 179 11.25 -7.01 -2.72
C PHE A 179 10.75 -6.76 -4.14
N SER A 180 11.61 -6.26 -5.00
CA SER A 180 11.30 -6.16 -6.42
C SER A 180 11.57 -7.47 -7.14
N GLY A 181 10.80 -7.78 -8.19
CA GLY A 181 10.97 -8.99 -9.00
C GLY A 181 12.07 -8.87 -10.06
N CYS A 182 12.36 -7.66 -10.52
CA CYS A 182 13.32 -7.40 -11.58
C CYS A 182 13.85 -5.95 -11.53
N ALA A 183 14.70 -5.60 -12.47
CA ALA A 183 15.30 -4.26 -12.60
C ALA A 183 14.29 -3.15 -12.87
N LYS A 184 13.05 -3.47 -13.32
CA LYS A 184 11.96 -2.48 -13.48
C LYS A 184 11.42 -1.95 -12.15
N ASP A 185 11.79 -2.56 -11.04
CA ASP A 185 11.47 -2.15 -9.66
C ASP A 185 9.99 -1.84 -9.40
N CYS A 186 9.10 -2.72 -9.86
CA CYS A 186 7.65 -2.57 -9.66
C CYS A 186 7.22 -2.53 -8.18
N ALA A 187 8.08 -2.97 -7.25
CA ALA A 187 7.85 -2.88 -5.80
C ALA A 187 8.28 -1.53 -5.20
N ILE A 188 8.82 -0.63 -6.01
CA ILE A 188 9.19 0.73 -5.64
C ILE A 188 10.13 0.73 -4.42
N THR A 189 11.22 -0.04 -4.48
CA THR A 189 12.17 -0.22 -3.37
C THR A 189 12.74 1.10 -2.83
N PRO A 190 13.00 2.16 -3.65
CA PRO A 190 13.60 3.40 -3.18
C PRO A 190 12.80 4.18 -2.14
N ILE A 191 11.50 3.93 -1.98
CA ILE A 191 10.68 4.62 -0.97
C ILE A 191 10.49 3.80 0.32
N HIS A 192 11.29 2.75 0.51
CA HIS A 192 11.24 1.85 1.66
C HIS A 192 12.47 2.01 2.57
N ASP A 193 12.35 1.61 3.85
CA ASP A 193 13.49 1.63 4.77
C ASP A 193 14.55 0.63 4.36
N VAL A 194 14.12 -0.51 3.77
CA VAL A 194 14.98 -1.54 3.18
C VAL A 194 14.34 -2.00 1.88
N GLY A 195 15.12 -2.13 0.83
CA GLY A 195 14.66 -2.62 -0.47
C GLY A 195 15.65 -3.62 -1.06
N PHE A 196 15.11 -4.64 -1.73
CA PHE A 196 15.86 -5.72 -2.38
C PHE A 196 15.48 -5.81 -3.85
N LEU A 197 16.50 -5.72 -4.73
CA LEU A 197 16.35 -5.94 -6.17
C LEU A 197 17.17 -7.19 -6.55
N PRO A 198 16.57 -8.19 -7.22
CA PRO A 198 17.25 -9.44 -7.54
C PRO A 198 18.36 -9.19 -8.56
N LYS A 199 19.47 -9.88 -8.36
CA LYS A 199 20.67 -9.80 -9.19
C LYS A 199 21.34 -11.15 -9.26
N VAL A 200 21.86 -11.53 -10.41
CA VAL A 200 22.73 -12.70 -10.57
C VAL A 200 24.12 -12.19 -10.92
N GLN A 201 25.13 -12.59 -10.14
CA GLN A 201 26.53 -12.22 -10.37
C GLN A 201 27.39 -13.48 -10.31
N ASN A 202 28.14 -13.75 -11.37
CA ASN A 202 28.98 -14.95 -11.49
C ASN A 202 28.20 -16.25 -11.19
N GLY A 203 26.96 -16.37 -11.69
CA GLY A 203 26.08 -17.52 -11.47
C GLY A 203 25.44 -17.60 -10.07
N ARG A 204 25.80 -16.73 -9.12
CA ARG A 204 25.20 -16.69 -7.79
C ARG A 204 24.00 -15.75 -7.76
N LYS A 205 22.92 -16.18 -7.10
CA LYS A 205 21.76 -15.33 -6.79
C LYS A 205 22.07 -14.39 -5.64
N GLY A 206 21.59 -13.18 -5.71
CA GLY A 206 21.76 -12.17 -4.66
C GLY A 206 20.82 -10.98 -4.89
N PHE A 207 21.00 -9.98 -4.07
CA PHE A 207 20.21 -8.75 -4.11
C PHE A 207 21.12 -7.52 -4.13
N LYS A 208 20.77 -6.53 -4.95
CA LYS A 208 21.13 -5.15 -4.64
C LYS A 208 20.26 -4.74 -3.46
N MET A 209 20.89 -4.21 -2.41
CA MET A 209 20.22 -3.79 -1.18
C MET A 209 20.30 -2.27 -1.04
N VAL A 210 19.14 -1.62 -0.96
CA VAL A 210 19.01 -0.19 -0.68
C VAL A 210 18.45 0.02 0.72
N VAL A 211 18.91 1.05 1.44
CA VAL A 211 18.51 1.33 2.83
C VAL A 211 18.35 2.83 3.06
N GLY A 212 17.33 3.22 3.84
CA GLY A 212 17.13 4.59 4.26
C GLY A 212 16.17 5.39 3.40
N GLY A 213 15.35 4.73 2.60
CA GLY A 213 14.26 5.39 1.88
C GLY A 213 13.02 5.65 2.73
N GLY A 214 12.10 6.42 2.18
CA GLY A 214 10.78 6.61 2.79
C GLY A 214 10.07 7.88 2.40
N THR A 215 8.76 7.79 2.36
CA THR A 215 7.82 8.91 2.25
C THR A 215 7.68 9.67 3.59
N SER A 216 6.65 10.45 3.80
CA SER A 216 6.34 11.33 4.94
C SER A 216 6.85 12.75 4.70
N ILE A 217 6.85 13.60 5.75
CA ILE A 217 7.16 15.04 5.64
C ILE A 217 8.54 15.36 5.05
N MET A 218 9.50 14.48 5.19
CA MET A 218 10.85 14.63 4.62
C MET A 218 11.18 13.36 3.84
N PRO A 219 10.65 13.23 2.60
CA PRO A 219 10.85 12.03 1.79
C PRO A 219 12.32 11.87 1.40
N ARG A 220 12.78 10.60 1.26
CA ARG A 220 14.12 10.23 0.82
C ARG A 220 14.06 9.03 -0.10
N VAL A 221 14.80 9.10 -1.20
CA VAL A 221 15.14 7.95 -2.04
C VAL A 221 16.22 7.15 -1.31
N ALA A 222 16.05 5.85 -1.20
CA ALA A 222 17.01 4.98 -0.52
C ALA A 222 18.34 4.91 -1.30
N PRO A 223 19.46 5.27 -0.69
CA PRO A 223 20.77 5.01 -1.27
C PRO A 223 21.11 3.51 -1.22
N THR A 224 22.06 3.10 -2.06
CA THR A 224 22.54 1.72 -2.11
C THR A 224 23.49 1.44 -0.94
N LEU A 225 23.11 0.45 -0.12
CA LEU A 225 24.00 -0.09 0.91
C LEU A 225 25.03 -1.04 0.27
N TYR A 226 24.52 -2.04 -0.48
CA TYR A 226 25.37 -3.00 -1.20
C TYR A 226 24.85 -3.24 -2.62
N GLU A 227 25.74 -3.29 -3.59
CA GLU A 227 25.40 -3.63 -4.99
C GLU A 227 25.07 -5.12 -5.18
N PHE A 228 25.57 -5.96 -4.27
CA PHE A 228 25.29 -7.39 -4.27
C PHE A 228 25.41 -7.97 -2.86
N VAL A 229 24.34 -8.58 -2.37
CA VAL A 229 24.30 -9.40 -1.15
C VAL A 229 23.84 -10.79 -1.57
N PRO A 230 24.63 -11.85 -1.38
CA PRO A 230 24.19 -13.21 -1.69
C PRO A 230 22.89 -13.59 -0.96
N VAL A 231 22.07 -14.44 -1.57
CA VAL A 231 20.77 -14.83 -0.96
C VAL A 231 20.95 -15.54 0.38
N GLU A 232 22.11 -16.16 0.64
CA GLU A 232 22.44 -16.82 1.90
C GLU A 232 22.72 -15.81 3.03
N GLU A 233 23.09 -14.56 2.69
CA GLU A 233 23.53 -13.54 3.64
C GLU A 233 22.48 -12.46 3.92
N PHE A 234 21.42 -12.36 3.10
CA PHE A 234 20.53 -11.21 3.16
C PHE A 234 19.79 -11.05 4.51
N LEU A 235 19.46 -12.14 5.19
CA LEU A 235 18.84 -12.10 6.52
C LEU A 235 19.82 -11.57 7.56
N LYS A 236 21.07 -12.04 7.52
CA LYS A 236 22.13 -11.60 8.44
C LYS A 236 22.44 -10.11 8.27
N VAL A 237 22.62 -9.66 7.02
CA VAL A 237 22.88 -8.24 6.72
C VAL A 237 21.68 -7.37 7.17
N THR A 238 20.47 -7.84 6.95
CA THR A 238 19.29 -7.11 7.40
C THR A 238 19.20 -7.03 8.92
N GLU A 239 19.50 -8.13 9.63
CA GLU A 239 19.51 -8.10 11.09
C GLU A 239 20.56 -7.13 11.63
N ALA A 240 21.74 -7.04 11.02
CA ALA A 240 22.73 -6.02 11.38
C ALA A 240 22.15 -4.60 11.27
N VAL A 241 21.49 -4.28 10.16
CA VAL A 241 20.81 -2.99 9.96
C VAL A 241 19.74 -2.75 11.04
N ILE A 242 18.95 -3.77 11.38
CA ILE A 242 17.88 -3.68 12.40
C ILE A 242 18.49 -3.49 13.80
N ARG A 243 19.56 -4.19 14.16
CA ARG A 243 20.27 -4.04 15.44
C ARG A 243 20.80 -2.62 15.62
N ILE A 244 21.45 -2.07 14.60
CA ILE A 244 21.93 -0.69 14.58
C ILE A 244 20.74 0.27 14.78
N PHE A 245 19.68 0.08 14.01
CA PHE A 245 18.46 0.89 14.10
C PHE A 245 17.83 0.83 15.51
N HIS A 246 17.75 -0.38 16.09
CA HIS A 246 17.20 -0.60 17.43
C HIS A 246 18.01 0.13 18.51
N ARG A 247 19.34 0.09 18.45
CA ARG A 247 20.27 0.67 19.46
C ARG A 247 20.48 2.17 19.31
N THR A 248 20.04 2.80 18.21
CA THR A 248 20.25 4.24 17.99
C THR A 248 19.30 5.07 18.81
N ASP A 249 19.67 5.41 20.06
CA ASP A 249 18.85 6.15 21.01
C ASP A 249 18.47 7.55 20.54
N GLU A 250 19.31 8.19 19.72
CA GLU A 250 19.03 9.51 19.16
C GLU A 250 17.77 9.53 18.30
N LEU A 251 17.45 8.42 17.63
CA LEU A 251 16.21 8.29 16.87
C LEU A 251 14.96 8.20 17.76
N ARG A 252 15.14 7.91 19.05
CA ARG A 252 14.05 7.87 20.03
C ARG A 252 13.71 9.24 20.62
N LYS A 253 14.65 10.20 20.57
CA LYS A 253 14.48 11.56 21.14
C LYS A 253 13.45 12.40 20.37
N ASN A 254 13.29 12.18 19.05
CA ASN A 254 12.36 12.93 18.23
C ASN A 254 11.56 12.00 17.32
N ARG A 255 10.30 11.77 17.66
CA ARG A 255 9.36 10.89 16.94
C ARG A 255 9.19 11.26 15.45
N MET A 256 9.30 12.54 15.10
CA MET A 256 9.20 13.01 13.71
C MET A 256 10.43 12.62 12.88
N LYS A 257 11.58 12.44 13.52
CA LYS A 257 12.87 12.08 12.93
C LYS A 257 13.37 10.69 13.37
N ALA A 258 12.46 9.78 13.71
CA ALA A 258 12.78 8.48 14.27
C ALA A 258 13.00 7.35 13.22
N ARG A 259 12.81 7.61 11.91
CA ARG A 259 13.08 6.62 10.84
C ARG A 259 14.58 6.51 10.57
N ILE A 260 15.03 5.32 10.16
CA ILE A 260 16.44 5.03 9.85
C ILE A 260 17.07 6.00 8.85
N LYS A 261 16.29 6.51 7.89
CA LYS A 261 16.74 7.51 6.92
C LYS A 261 17.36 8.76 7.56
N PHE A 262 16.88 9.19 8.71
CA PHE A 262 17.42 10.37 9.42
C PHE A 262 18.76 10.08 10.06
N TYR A 263 19.04 8.84 10.45
CA TYR A 263 20.36 8.42 10.90
C TYR A 263 21.35 8.46 9.75
N ILE A 264 20.97 7.85 8.62
CA ILE A 264 21.80 7.82 7.41
C ILE A 264 22.02 9.24 6.84
N ASP A 265 20.99 10.09 6.83
CA ASP A 265 21.13 11.51 6.41
C ASP A 265 22.21 12.25 7.21
N ARG A 266 22.35 11.92 8.50
CA ARG A 266 23.28 12.61 9.40
C ARG A 266 24.73 12.13 9.27
N ILE A 267 24.95 10.80 9.14
CA ILE A 267 26.30 10.23 9.13
C ILE A 267 26.81 9.93 7.72
N GLY A 268 25.94 9.91 6.72
CA GLY A 268 26.26 9.48 5.36
C GLY A 268 26.20 7.96 5.18
N MET A 269 26.00 7.53 3.92
CA MET A 269 25.87 6.09 3.61
C MET A 269 27.19 5.33 3.78
N ASP A 270 28.32 5.94 3.47
CA ASP A 270 29.63 5.27 3.59
C ASP A 270 29.98 4.98 5.05
N GLU A 271 29.71 5.92 5.95
CA GLU A 271 29.88 5.68 7.38
C GLU A 271 28.88 4.65 7.91
N PHE A 272 27.63 4.73 7.47
CA PHE A 272 26.62 3.72 7.82
C PHE A 272 27.05 2.32 7.38
N ARG A 273 27.62 2.18 6.18
CA ARG A 273 28.14 0.90 5.66
C ARG A 273 29.28 0.35 6.55
N LYS A 274 30.22 1.18 6.98
CA LYS A 274 31.28 0.76 7.91
C LYS A 274 30.72 0.26 9.24
N ILE A 275 29.68 0.94 9.78
CA ILE A 275 29.02 0.50 11.00
C ILE A 275 28.33 -0.86 10.79
N VAL A 276 27.68 -1.09 9.63
CA VAL A 276 27.09 -2.39 9.29
C VAL A 276 28.17 -3.48 9.16
N GLU A 277 29.30 -3.18 8.51
CA GLU A 277 30.41 -4.11 8.36
C GLU A 277 31.06 -4.46 9.72
N GLN A 278 31.10 -3.51 10.66
CA GLN A 278 31.56 -3.78 12.01
C GLN A 278 30.56 -4.64 12.78
N GLU A 279 29.25 -4.33 12.69
CA GLU A 279 28.17 -5.12 13.30
C GLU A 279 28.19 -6.58 12.82
N LEU A 280 28.52 -6.81 11.55
CA LEU A 280 28.61 -8.15 10.96
C LEU A 280 29.81 -8.97 11.46
N LYS A 281 30.75 -8.38 12.22
CA LYS A 281 31.89 -9.08 12.86
C LYS A 281 31.58 -9.50 14.30
N GLU A 282 30.47 -9.01 14.87
CA GLU A 282 30.06 -9.31 16.25
C GLU A 282 29.70 -10.79 16.44
N GLU A 283 29.84 -11.30 17.66
CA GLU A 283 29.63 -12.72 18.00
C GLU A 283 28.21 -13.23 17.68
N TRP A 284 27.20 -12.37 17.79
CA TRP A 284 25.80 -12.76 17.49
C TRP A 284 25.64 -13.36 16.09
N THR A 285 26.54 -13.02 15.15
CA THR A 285 26.53 -13.56 13.77
C THR A 285 26.85 -15.03 13.68
N LYS A 286 27.37 -15.62 14.77
CA LYS A 286 27.74 -17.03 14.91
C LYS A 286 26.76 -17.81 15.80
N GLU A 287 25.91 -17.12 16.57
CA GLU A 287 25.03 -17.73 17.56
C GLU A 287 23.86 -18.51 16.96
N LYS A 288 23.49 -18.21 15.71
CA LYS A 288 22.38 -18.86 15.00
C LYS A 288 22.62 -18.96 13.52
N SER A 289 21.90 -19.86 12.86
CA SER A 289 21.89 -19.93 11.39
C SER A 289 21.10 -18.78 10.78
N PHE A 290 21.65 -18.21 9.72
CA PHE A 290 21.01 -17.23 8.86
C PHE A 290 20.66 -17.82 7.48
N ASP A 291 20.86 -19.13 7.30
CA ASP A 291 20.45 -19.82 6.09
C ASP A 291 18.93 -19.65 5.87
N PRO A 292 18.49 -19.02 4.78
CA PRO A 292 17.08 -18.83 4.51
C PRO A 292 16.37 -20.12 4.08
N THR A 293 17.08 -21.16 3.69
CA THR A 293 16.54 -22.39 3.08
C THR A 293 15.36 -22.99 3.86
N PRO A 294 15.39 -23.13 5.20
CA PRO A 294 14.25 -23.66 5.94
C PRO A 294 13.01 -22.77 5.92
N LEU A 295 13.14 -21.52 5.52
CA LEU A 295 12.08 -20.50 5.50
C LEU A 295 11.56 -20.18 4.09
N LEU A 296 12.17 -20.75 3.04
CA LEU A 296 11.85 -20.42 1.63
C LEU A 296 10.55 -21.04 1.13
N PHE A 297 9.87 -21.87 1.90
CA PHE A 297 8.67 -22.56 1.45
C PHE A 297 7.53 -21.57 1.10
N ILE A 298 6.93 -21.77 -0.06
CA ILE A 298 5.73 -21.09 -0.57
C ILE A 298 4.87 -22.15 -1.28
N GLU A 299 3.60 -21.83 -1.46
CA GLU A 299 2.74 -22.63 -2.33
C GLU A 299 3.19 -22.45 -3.79
N ASP A 300 3.35 -23.55 -4.51
CA ASP A 300 3.63 -23.52 -5.95
C ASP A 300 2.30 -23.32 -6.70
N GLU A 301 2.00 -22.07 -7.05
CA GLU A 301 0.78 -21.70 -7.76
C GLU A 301 0.64 -22.41 -9.13
N SER A 302 1.75 -22.90 -9.71
CA SER A 302 1.70 -23.62 -10.99
C SER A 302 0.97 -24.96 -10.89
N THR A 303 0.99 -25.58 -9.70
CA THR A 303 0.35 -26.89 -9.46
C THR A 303 -1.17 -26.84 -9.47
N THR A 304 -1.73 -25.67 -9.20
CA THR A 304 -3.19 -25.41 -9.19
C THR A 304 -3.65 -24.58 -10.38
N ALA A 305 -2.72 -24.19 -11.27
CA ALA A 305 -3.03 -23.37 -12.44
C ALA A 305 -4.13 -24.04 -13.30
N PRO A 306 -5.13 -23.28 -13.78
CA PRO A 306 -6.17 -23.80 -14.66
C PRO A 306 -5.58 -24.39 -15.93
N SER A 307 -6.17 -25.48 -16.43
CA SER A 307 -5.69 -26.15 -17.66
C SER A 307 -5.84 -25.23 -18.88
N LEU A 308 -4.81 -25.16 -19.72
CA LEU A 308 -4.84 -24.46 -21.01
C LEU A 308 -5.85 -25.08 -22.00
N THR A 309 -6.25 -26.33 -21.77
CA THR A 309 -7.22 -27.08 -22.60
C THR A 309 -8.67 -26.94 -22.10
N ALA A 310 -8.88 -26.30 -20.93
CA ALA A 310 -10.21 -26.07 -20.42
C ALA A 310 -11.04 -25.18 -21.37
N SER A 311 -12.35 -25.46 -21.42
CA SER A 311 -13.28 -24.68 -22.23
C SER A 311 -13.78 -23.47 -21.45
N TYR A 312 -13.73 -22.31 -22.09
CA TYR A 312 -14.24 -21.06 -21.59
C TYR A 312 -15.17 -20.42 -22.61
N HIS A 313 -16.08 -19.59 -22.13
CA HIS A 313 -16.96 -18.84 -23.01
C HIS A 313 -16.16 -17.73 -23.73
N THR A 314 -16.13 -17.78 -25.04
CA THR A 314 -15.47 -16.78 -25.88
C THR A 314 -16.49 -16.21 -26.87
N ASN A 315 -17.13 -15.10 -26.50
CA ASN A 315 -17.88 -14.32 -27.49
C ASN A 315 -16.92 -13.29 -28.11
N GLY A 316 -17.12 -13.01 -29.39
CA GLY A 316 -16.23 -12.19 -30.20
C GLY A 316 -15.79 -10.90 -29.45
N HIS A 317 -14.52 -10.57 -29.56
CA HIS A 317 -13.85 -9.49 -28.84
C HIS A 317 -14.55 -8.14 -29.04
N THR A 318 -15.27 -7.67 -28.02
CA THR A 318 -15.87 -6.33 -28.03
C THR A 318 -14.78 -5.27 -27.86
N SER A 319 -15.04 -4.05 -28.32
CA SER A 319 -14.11 -2.92 -28.12
C SER A 319 -13.79 -2.66 -26.66
N GLU A 320 -14.76 -2.84 -25.76
CA GLU A 320 -14.56 -2.71 -24.31
C GLU A 320 -13.58 -3.77 -23.77
N PHE A 321 -13.73 -5.03 -24.22
CA PHE A 321 -12.79 -6.08 -23.83
C PHE A 321 -11.38 -5.78 -24.34
N GLN A 322 -11.25 -5.32 -25.59
CA GLN A 322 -9.94 -4.98 -26.16
C GLN A 322 -9.26 -3.85 -25.37
N MET A 323 -10.00 -2.80 -24.97
CA MET A 323 -9.49 -1.74 -24.11
C MET A 323 -9.05 -2.26 -22.74
N TRP A 324 -9.86 -3.14 -22.13
CA TRP A 324 -9.49 -3.75 -20.87
C TRP A 324 -8.26 -4.65 -21.01
N ALA A 325 -8.20 -5.49 -22.02
CA ALA A 325 -7.06 -6.35 -22.25
C ALA A 325 -5.77 -5.57 -22.49
N ALA A 326 -5.84 -4.44 -23.22
CA ALA A 326 -4.68 -3.60 -23.50
C ALA A 326 -4.06 -2.95 -22.25
N THR A 327 -4.87 -2.68 -21.19
CA THR A 327 -4.41 -1.97 -20.00
C THR A 327 -4.31 -2.85 -18.76
N ASN A 328 -5.10 -3.93 -18.69
CA ASN A 328 -5.23 -4.73 -17.48
C ASN A 328 -4.58 -6.11 -17.59
N VAL A 329 -4.12 -6.51 -18.78
CA VAL A 329 -3.58 -7.86 -19.00
C VAL A 329 -2.10 -7.79 -19.42
N ALA A 330 -1.28 -8.62 -18.79
CA ALA A 330 0.12 -8.76 -19.12
C ALA A 330 0.49 -10.24 -19.31
N PRO A 331 1.34 -10.59 -20.30
CA PRO A 331 1.79 -11.96 -20.47
C PRO A 331 2.68 -12.39 -19.31
N GLN A 332 2.61 -13.69 -18.97
CA GLN A 332 3.56 -14.36 -18.08
C GLN A 332 4.73 -14.97 -18.87
N LYS A 333 5.84 -15.30 -18.17
CA LYS A 333 6.90 -16.12 -18.78
C LYS A 333 6.45 -17.53 -19.13
N GLN A 334 5.41 -18.04 -18.46
CA GLN A 334 4.80 -19.33 -18.77
C GLN A 334 3.83 -19.15 -19.94
N LYS A 335 4.16 -19.78 -21.07
CA LYS A 335 3.39 -19.65 -22.31
C LYS A 335 1.92 -20.04 -22.15
N GLY A 336 1.02 -19.23 -22.71
CA GLY A 336 -0.42 -19.44 -22.67
C GLY A 336 -1.10 -18.91 -21.40
N TYR A 337 -0.34 -18.40 -20.42
CA TYR A 337 -0.87 -17.78 -19.21
C TYR A 337 -0.61 -16.27 -19.16
N PHE A 338 -1.53 -15.58 -18.53
CA PHE A 338 -1.52 -14.14 -18.38
C PHE A 338 -1.80 -13.73 -16.93
N VAL A 339 -1.40 -12.51 -16.59
CA VAL A 339 -1.83 -11.82 -15.37
C VAL A 339 -2.92 -10.84 -15.76
N ALA A 340 -4.07 -10.92 -15.11
CA ALA A 340 -5.19 -10.01 -15.30
C ALA A 340 -5.40 -9.18 -14.04
N THR A 341 -5.37 -7.85 -14.16
CA THR A 341 -5.55 -6.92 -13.04
C THR A 341 -7.02 -6.49 -12.93
N ALA A 342 -7.64 -6.82 -11.81
CA ALA A 342 -8.93 -6.27 -11.41
C ALA A 342 -8.69 -4.89 -10.75
N LYS A 343 -9.16 -3.82 -11.38
CA LYS A 343 -9.05 -2.46 -10.87
C LYS A 343 -10.07 -2.24 -9.76
N LEU A 344 -9.59 -1.95 -8.56
CA LEU A 344 -10.43 -1.71 -7.38
C LEU A 344 -10.60 -0.21 -7.14
N PRO A 345 -11.81 0.34 -7.27
CA PRO A 345 -12.03 1.77 -7.03
C PRO A 345 -11.57 2.18 -5.63
N LEU A 346 -10.47 2.96 -5.56
CA LEU A 346 -9.84 3.43 -4.32
C LEU A 346 -9.48 2.30 -3.32
N GLY A 347 -9.34 1.07 -3.79
CA GLY A 347 -8.97 -0.08 -2.99
C GLY A 347 -10.06 -0.67 -2.09
N ASP A 348 -11.33 -0.27 -2.22
CA ASP A 348 -12.42 -0.78 -1.39
C ASP A 348 -13.06 -2.05 -1.98
N ILE A 349 -13.31 -3.05 -1.12
CA ILE A 349 -13.96 -4.32 -1.47
C ILE A 349 -15.04 -4.61 -0.41
N SER A 350 -16.28 -4.79 -0.83
CA SER A 350 -17.38 -5.20 0.07
C SER A 350 -17.27 -6.68 0.49
N ASP A 351 -17.98 -7.04 1.55
CA ASP A 351 -18.08 -8.42 2.03
C ASP A 351 -18.49 -9.40 0.92
N LYS A 352 -19.50 -9.05 0.12
CA LYS A 352 -19.97 -9.88 -0.99
C LYS A 352 -18.94 -9.97 -2.11
N GLN A 353 -18.27 -8.87 -2.45
CA GLN A 353 -17.25 -8.84 -3.48
C GLN A 353 -16.02 -9.70 -3.12
N PHE A 354 -15.65 -9.79 -1.83
CA PHE A 354 -14.59 -10.69 -1.40
C PHE A 354 -14.91 -12.15 -1.76
N HIS A 355 -16.12 -12.63 -1.49
CA HIS A 355 -16.54 -14.00 -1.85
C HIS A 355 -16.59 -14.19 -3.37
N GLN A 356 -17.10 -13.22 -4.11
CA GLN A 356 -17.12 -13.26 -5.57
C GLN A 356 -15.70 -13.33 -6.15
N LEU A 357 -14.77 -12.52 -5.62
CA LEU A 357 -13.36 -12.57 -6.04
C LEU A 357 -12.70 -13.91 -5.67
N ALA A 358 -13.06 -14.52 -4.53
CA ALA A 358 -12.60 -15.86 -4.15
C ALA A 358 -13.05 -16.91 -5.16
N ASP A 359 -14.31 -16.88 -5.58
CA ASP A 359 -14.84 -17.79 -6.59
C ASP A 359 -14.15 -17.60 -7.97
N LEU A 360 -13.93 -16.32 -8.36
CA LEU A 360 -13.17 -16.02 -9.58
C LEU A 360 -11.72 -16.51 -9.50
N ALA A 361 -11.07 -16.34 -8.34
CA ALA A 361 -9.71 -16.84 -8.13
C ALA A 361 -9.63 -18.36 -8.26
N ARG A 362 -10.56 -19.10 -7.66
CA ARG A 362 -10.63 -20.57 -7.80
C ARG A 362 -10.80 -21.00 -9.24
N LYS A 363 -11.65 -20.31 -9.99
CA LYS A 363 -11.98 -20.68 -11.36
C LYS A 363 -10.89 -20.32 -12.37
N TYR A 364 -10.26 -19.13 -12.23
CA TYR A 364 -9.44 -18.56 -13.30
C TYR A 364 -7.95 -18.43 -12.94
N SER A 365 -7.57 -18.55 -11.67
CA SER A 365 -6.17 -18.38 -11.23
C SER A 365 -5.72 -19.41 -10.19
N GLY A 366 -6.30 -20.61 -10.22
CA GLY A 366 -5.88 -21.70 -9.32
C GLY A 366 -6.08 -21.42 -7.83
N GLY A 367 -6.93 -20.46 -7.49
CA GLY A 367 -7.21 -20.06 -6.11
C GLY A 367 -6.25 -19.02 -5.54
N HIS A 368 -5.40 -18.38 -6.35
CA HIS A 368 -4.39 -17.41 -5.88
C HIS A 368 -4.57 -16.04 -6.54
N VAL A 369 -4.33 -14.98 -5.77
CA VAL A 369 -4.27 -13.60 -6.26
C VAL A 369 -3.14 -12.83 -5.59
N ARG A 370 -2.75 -11.68 -6.16
CA ARG A 370 -1.78 -10.76 -5.57
C ARG A 370 -2.37 -9.37 -5.41
N ILE A 371 -2.16 -8.76 -4.24
CA ILE A 371 -2.40 -7.33 -4.05
C ILE A 371 -1.28 -6.55 -4.73
N THR A 372 -1.62 -5.43 -5.36
CA THR A 372 -0.65 -4.53 -5.98
C THR A 372 -0.43 -3.25 -5.16
N HIS A 373 0.68 -2.55 -5.42
CA HIS A 373 0.96 -1.23 -4.84
C HIS A 373 -0.06 -0.14 -5.23
N GLN A 374 -0.78 -0.36 -6.33
CA GLN A 374 -1.85 0.52 -6.82
C GLN A 374 -3.21 0.20 -6.18
N GLN A 375 -3.23 -0.62 -5.12
CA GLN A 375 -4.45 -1.02 -4.41
C GLN A 375 -5.40 -1.90 -5.25
N ASN A 376 -4.88 -2.63 -6.24
CA ASN A 376 -5.61 -3.54 -7.12
C ASN A 376 -5.34 -5.01 -6.76
N LEU A 377 -6.07 -5.94 -7.42
CA LEU A 377 -5.82 -7.38 -7.35
C LEU A 377 -5.37 -7.91 -8.72
N ALA A 378 -4.29 -8.67 -8.73
CA ALA A 378 -3.79 -9.38 -9.90
C ALA A 378 -4.15 -10.87 -9.82
N PHE A 379 -4.92 -11.35 -10.79
CA PHE A 379 -5.19 -12.78 -11.04
C PHE A 379 -4.06 -13.30 -11.92
N ARG A 380 -3.34 -14.28 -11.42
CA ARG A 380 -2.20 -14.89 -12.12
C ARG A 380 -2.60 -16.25 -12.67
N TRP A 381 -1.78 -16.80 -13.57
CA TRP A 381 -2.05 -18.10 -14.19
C TRP A 381 -3.39 -18.18 -14.93
N VAL A 382 -3.86 -17.05 -15.47
CA VAL A 382 -5.09 -17.01 -16.26
C VAL A 382 -4.81 -17.51 -17.66
N PRO A 383 -5.45 -18.62 -18.13
CA PRO A 383 -5.32 -19.04 -19.52
C PRO A 383 -5.82 -17.95 -20.48
N GLU A 384 -5.15 -17.77 -21.61
CA GLU A 384 -5.55 -16.76 -22.61
C GLU A 384 -7.03 -16.85 -22.97
N LYS A 385 -7.52 -18.07 -23.20
CA LYS A 385 -8.92 -18.35 -23.55
C LYS A 385 -9.91 -17.96 -22.44
N ALA A 386 -9.46 -17.86 -21.20
CA ALA A 386 -10.29 -17.50 -20.05
C ALA A 386 -10.44 -15.98 -19.84
N LEU A 387 -9.60 -15.17 -20.48
CA LEU A 387 -9.54 -13.72 -20.25
C LEU A 387 -10.88 -13.02 -20.50
N TYR A 388 -11.59 -13.38 -21.58
CA TYR A 388 -12.88 -12.76 -21.89
C TYR A 388 -13.94 -13.09 -20.82
N GLU A 389 -14.07 -14.35 -20.45
CA GLU A 389 -15.03 -14.80 -19.45
C GLU A 389 -14.69 -14.23 -18.05
N LEU A 390 -13.40 -14.16 -17.70
CA LEU A 390 -12.97 -13.49 -16.46
C LEU A 390 -13.37 -12.01 -16.45
N TRP A 391 -13.12 -11.30 -17.53
CA TRP A 391 -13.49 -9.89 -17.66
C TRP A 391 -15.00 -9.66 -17.49
N GLU A 392 -15.85 -10.45 -18.16
CA GLU A 392 -17.30 -10.36 -18.01
C GLU A 392 -17.74 -10.57 -16.56
N ASN A 393 -17.13 -11.52 -15.86
CA ASN A 393 -17.43 -11.77 -14.46
C ASN A 393 -16.87 -10.67 -13.53
N LEU A 394 -15.69 -10.12 -13.82
CA LEU A 394 -15.17 -8.95 -13.12
C LEU A 394 -16.08 -7.73 -13.30
N LYS A 395 -16.66 -7.51 -14.50
CA LYS A 395 -17.68 -6.44 -14.72
C LYS A 395 -18.90 -6.64 -13.81
N LYS A 396 -19.42 -7.86 -13.68
CA LYS A 396 -20.55 -8.17 -12.79
C LYS A 396 -20.24 -7.89 -11.31
N VAL A 397 -18.99 -8.05 -10.91
CA VAL A 397 -18.51 -7.74 -9.56
C VAL A 397 -18.23 -6.24 -9.38
N GLY A 398 -18.11 -5.48 -10.48
CA GLY A 398 -17.77 -4.04 -10.47
C GLY A 398 -16.28 -3.73 -10.57
N PHE A 399 -15.44 -4.68 -11.03
CA PHE A 399 -13.99 -4.56 -11.11
C PHE A 399 -13.41 -4.84 -12.52
N GLY A 400 -14.26 -4.82 -13.54
CA GLY A 400 -13.89 -5.05 -14.93
C GLY A 400 -13.54 -3.77 -15.72
N GLU A 401 -13.35 -2.63 -15.06
CA GLU A 401 -12.97 -1.39 -15.71
C GLU A 401 -11.55 -1.45 -16.29
N SER A 402 -11.36 -0.86 -17.48
CA SER A 402 -10.05 -0.66 -18.11
C SER A 402 -9.21 0.40 -17.40
N GLY A 403 -7.94 0.55 -17.79
CA GLY A 403 -7.05 1.61 -17.32
C GLY A 403 -6.34 1.28 -16.00
N ALA A 404 -6.08 0.02 -15.71
CA ALA A 404 -5.15 -0.33 -14.63
C ALA A 404 -3.77 0.28 -14.92
N HIS A 405 -3.16 0.90 -13.91
CA HIS A 405 -1.90 1.66 -14.02
C HIS A 405 -1.96 2.92 -14.91
N GLU A 406 -3.15 3.44 -15.17
CA GLU A 406 -3.35 4.69 -15.91
C GLU A 406 -3.96 5.78 -15.00
N ILE A 407 -4.20 6.97 -15.56
CA ILE A 407 -4.75 8.13 -14.86
C ILE A 407 -6.10 7.85 -14.15
N THR A 408 -6.88 6.90 -14.69
CA THR A 408 -8.15 6.45 -14.08
C THR A 408 -7.96 5.54 -12.89
N ASP A 409 -6.74 5.06 -12.63
CA ASP A 409 -6.39 4.20 -11.48
C ASP A 409 -5.94 5.04 -10.29
N VAL A 410 -6.87 5.79 -9.73
CA VAL A 410 -6.63 6.76 -8.67
C VAL A 410 -6.35 6.05 -7.34
N VAL A 411 -5.22 6.37 -6.71
CA VAL A 411 -4.78 5.79 -5.44
C VAL A 411 -5.05 6.73 -4.27
N SER A 412 -5.70 6.22 -3.20
CA SER A 412 -6.00 7.02 -2.00
C SER A 412 -5.73 6.25 -0.70
N CYS A 413 -5.38 6.98 0.35
CA CYS A 413 -5.44 6.45 1.72
C CYS A 413 -6.82 6.77 2.34
N PRO A 414 -7.20 6.15 3.49
CA PRO A 414 -8.49 6.41 4.12
C PRO A 414 -8.74 7.86 4.59
N GLY A 415 -7.70 8.67 4.79
CA GLY A 415 -7.84 10.07 5.22
C GLY A 415 -8.68 10.22 6.50
N THR A 416 -9.51 11.28 6.54
CA THR A 416 -10.37 11.57 7.71
C THR A 416 -11.53 10.60 7.89
N ASP A 417 -11.75 9.66 6.98
CA ASP A 417 -12.81 8.66 7.14
C ASP A 417 -12.58 7.77 8.37
N SER A 418 -11.29 7.50 8.69
CA SER A 418 -10.94 6.66 9.86
C SER A 418 -9.63 7.08 10.55
N CYS A 419 -8.74 7.80 9.91
CA CYS A 419 -7.39 8.06 10.42
C CYS A 419 -7.34 9.26 11.36
N LYS A 420 -6.82 9.09 12.59
CA LYS A 420 -6.58 10.20 13.55
C LYS A 420 -5.67 11.30 13.00
N LEU A 421 -4.74 10.94 12.12
CA LEU A 421 -3.78 11.88 11.52
C LEU A 421 -4.32 12.59 10.27
N GLY A 422 -5.49 12.16 9.76
CA GLY A 422 -6.10 12.76 8.59
C GLY A 422 -6.39 14.25 8.80
N ILE A 423 -6.04 15.05 7.81
CA ILE A 423 -6.37 16.48 7.73
C ILE A 423 -7.62 16.67 6.88
N THR A 424 -7.69 15.96 5.74
CA THR A 424 -8.80 16.04 4.79
C THR A 424 -9.28 14.66 4.36
N SER A 425 -10.48 14.58 3.76
CA SER A 425 -11.08 13.38 3.20
C SER A 425 -10.43 13.03 1.85
N SER A 426 -9.36 12.23 1.87
CA SER A 426 -8.71 11.77 0.64
C SER A 426 -9.59 10.80 -0.16
N MET A 427 -10.40 9.96 0.49
CA MET A 427 -11.35 9.09 -0.21
C MET A 427 -12.43 9.89 -0.94
N GLY A 428 -12.95 10.94 -0.33
CA GLY A 428 -13.91 11.85 -0.96
C GLY A 428 -13.31 12.59 -2.15
N LEU A 429 -12.06 13.12 -2.01
CA LEU A 429 -11.36 13.71 -3.15
C LEU A 429 -11.08 12.66 -4.24
N GLY A 430 -10.72 11.43 -3.84
CA GLY A 430 -10.49 10.33 -4.79
C GLY A 430 -11.69 10.05 -5.67
N ARG A 431 -12.89 9.96 -5.07
CA ARG A 431 -14.16 9.82 -5.82
C ARG A 431 -14.40 10.99 -6.77
N ALA A 432 -14.20 12.22 -6.29
CA ALA A 432 -14.40 13.42 -7.10
C ALA A 432 -13.42 13.51 -8.28
N LEU A 433 -12.15 13.15 -8.07
CA LEU A 433 -11.16 13.13 -9.15
C LEU A 433 -11.40 11.98 -10.13
N SER A 434 -11.74 10.77 -9.66
CA SER A 434 -12.11 9.66 -10.54
C SER A 434 -13.26 10.03 -11.46
N GLN A 435 -14.31 10.66 -10.90
CA GLN A 435 -15.43 11.17 -11.70
C GLN A 435 -14.98 12.25 -12.70
N THR A 436 -14.17 13.19 -12.26
CA THR A 436 -13.63 14.27 -13.11
C THR A 436 -12.80 13.74 -14.27
N ILE A 437 -11.97 12.72 -14.03
CA ILE A 437 -11.13 12.08 -15.05
C ILE A 437 -12.01 11.36 -16.09
N LEU A 438 -13.01 10.59 -15.63
CA LEU A 438 -13.95 9.91 -16.52
C LEU A 438 -14.75 10.88 -17.39
N GLU A 439 -15.25 11.98 -16.81
CA GLU A 439 -15.98 13.03 -17.55
C GLU A 439 -15.09 13.79 -18.55
N SER A 440 -13.81 13.93 -18.26
CA SER A 440 -12.85 14.65 -19.12
C SER A 440 -12.51 13.87 -20.39
N LYS A 441 -12.71 12.55 -20.42
CA LYS A 441 -12.47 11.67 -21.58
C LYS A 441 -11.13 11.94 -22.26
N PHE A 442 -10.05 11.96 -21.45
CA PHE A 442 -8.70 12.19 -21.99
C PHE A 442 -8.33 11.13 -23.04
N ASP A 443 -8.07 11.57 -24.29
CA ASP A 443 -7.66 10.69 -25.39
C ASP A 443 -6.14 10.69 -25.61
N ASP A 444 -5.44 11.69 -25.11
CA ASP A 444 -4.01 11.84 -25.20
C ASP A 444 -3.27 10.68 -24.50
N PRO A 445 -2.46 9.88 -25.22
CA PRO A 445 -1.76 8.71 -24.66
C PRO A 445 -0.81 9.06 -23.51
N LEU A 446 -0.18 10.24 -23.51
CA LEU A 446 0.72 10.67 -22.45
C LEU A 446 -0.04 11.12 -21.21
N VAL A 447 -1.24 11.69 -21.37
CA VAL A 447 -2.15 11.99 -20.24
C VAL A 447 -2.68 10.69 -19.65
N LYS A 448 -3.06 9.71 -20.46
CA LYS A 448 -3.55 8.40 -19.98
C LYS A 448 -2.52 7.69 -19.10
N LYS A 449 -1.24 7.79 -19.40
CA LYS A 449 -0.14 7.18 -18.62
C LYS A 449 0.13 7.83 -17.27
N MET A 450 -0.43 9.00 -16.99
CA MET A 450 -0.19 9.72 -15.74
C MET A 450 -0.77 8.95 -14.53
N HIS A 451 -0.16 9.13 -13.36
CA HIS A 451 -0.62 8.56 -12.11
C HIS A 451 -1.10 9.65 -11.16
N VAL A 452 -2.30 9.45 -10.58
CA VAL A 452 -2.90 10.36 -9.61
C VAL A 452 -2.98 9.67 -8.25
N LYS A 453 -2.28 10.22 -7.25
CA LYS A 453 -2.24 9.64 -5.91
C LYS A 453 -2.49 10.68 -4.83
N MET A 454 -3.24 10.30 -3.79
CA MET A 454 -3.58 11.23 -2.73
C MET A 454 -3.47 10.67 -1.33
N SER A 455 -3.17 11.56 -0.40
CA SER A 455 -3.09 11.28 1.03
C SER A 455 -3.87 12.32 1.83
N GLY A 456 -4.60 11.92 2.86
CA GLY A 456 -5.33 12.84 3.73
C GLY A 456 -4.42 13.70 4.63
N CYS A 457 -3.11 13.52 4.59
CA CYS A 457 -2.12 14.29 5.36
C CYS A 457 -0.69 14.09 4.79
N PRO A 458 0.32 14.86 5.27
CA PRO A 458 1.71 14.78 4.78
C PRO A 458 2.42 13.44 4.99
N ASN A 459 1.83 12.46 5.71
CA ASN A 459 2.48 11.17 5.97
C ASN A 459 2.68 10.29 4.72
N GLY A 460 2.03 10.60 3.60
CA GLY A 460 2.28 9.95 2.32
C GLY A 460 1.84 8.49 2.24
N CYS A 461 0.76 8.12 2.96
CA CYS A 461 0.26 6.75 2.92
C CYS A 461 -0.30 6.35 1.56
N GLY A 462 -0.87 7.30 0.79
CA GLY A 462 -1.30 7.12 -0.60
C GLY A 462 -0.17 7.32 -1.61
N GLN A 463 1.08 7.50 -1.17
CA GLN A 463 2.26 7.65 -2.02
C GLN A 463 2.23 8.88 -2.98
N HIS A 464 1.57 9.96 -2.60
CA HIS A 464 1.43 11.16 -3.43
C HIS A 464 2.76 11.76 -3.92
N HIS A 465 3.86 11.54 -3.19
CA HIS A 465 5.17 12.09 -3.55
C HIS A 465 5.75 11.53 -4.87
N ILE A 466 5.34 10.33 -5.30
CA ILE A 466 5.89 9.64 -6.47
C ILE A 466 4.91 9.58 -7.64
N ALA A 467 3.79 10.28 -7.54
CA ALA A 467 2.81 10.39 -8.61
C ALA A 467 3.18 11.51 -9.58
N ASP A 468 2.72 11.42 -10.82
CA ASP A 468 2.74 12.53 -11.76
C ASP A 468 2.03 13.73 -11.15
N ILE A 469 0.81 13.52 -10.64
CA ILE A 469 0.07 14.52 -9.86
C ILE A 469 -0.30 13.92 -8.49
N GLY A 470 0.35 14.41 -7.45
CA GLY A 470 0.13 14.00 -6.07
C GLY A 470 -0.57 15.06 -5.24
N PHE A 471 -1.41 14.62 -4.28
CA PHE A 471 -2.10 15.52 -3.36
C PHE A 471 -1.92 15.09 -1.92
N HIS A 472 -1.71 16.04 -1.00
CA HIS A 472 -1.91 15.74 0.42
C HIS A 472 -2.75 16.80 1.13
N GLY A 473 -3.50 16.36 2.14
CA GLY A 473 -4.38 17.22 2.91
C GLY A 473 -3.64 18.33 3.66
N ALA A 474 -4.21 19.51 3.61
CA ALA A 474 -3.75 20.74 4.25
C ALA A 474 -4.93 21.56 4.77
N VAL A 475 -4.66 22.68 5.41
CA VAL A 475 -5.66 23.63 5.90
C VAL A 475 -5.33 25.02 5.38
N MET A 476 -6.35 25.76 4.98
CA MET A 476 -6.29 27.19 4.67
C MET A 476 -7.16 27.99 5.66
N LYS A 477 -7.02 29.31 5.64
CA LYS A 477 -7.94 30.24 6.30
C LYS A 477 -8.78 30.94 5.26
N GLY A 478 -10.07 31.02 5.47
CA GLY A 478 -11.01 31.81 4.67
C GLY A 478 -10.95 33.29 5.02
N GLY A 479 -11.75 34.11 4.31
CA GLY A 479 -11.76 35.56 4.45
C GLY A 479 -12.00 36.05 5.89
N THR A 480 -12.93 35.41 6.60
CA THR A 480 -13.26 35.72 8.00
C THR A 480 -12.53 34.85 9.03
N GLY A 481 -11.43 34.16 8.61
CA GLY A 481 -10.54 33.41 9.50
C GLY A 481 -10.95 31.95 9.79
N GLN A 482 -12.10 31.48 9.28
CA GLN A 482 -12.54 30.08 9.41
C GLN A 482 -11.56 29.14 8.68
N GLN A 483 -11.47 27.92 9.19
CA GLN A 483 -10.67 26.88 8.55
C GLN A 483 -11.36 26.35 7.30
N VAL A 484 -10.56 26.10 6.26
CA VAL A 484 -10.99 25.55 4.99
C VAL A 484 -10.15 24.30 4.69
N PRO A 485 -10.78 23.16 4.37
CA PRO A 485 -10.05 21.97 3.95
C PRO A 485 -9.38 22.23 2.60
N ALA A 486 -8.12 21.88 2.47
CA ALA A 486 -7.33 22.16 1.29
C ALA A 486 -6.36 21.01 0.97
N TYR A 487 -5.74 21.10 -0.19
CA TYR A 487 -4.66 20.19 -0.60
C TYR A 487 -3.44 20.97 -1.09
N GLU A 488 -2.26 20.41 -0.81
CA GLU A 488 -1.01 20.77 -1.47
C GLU A 488 -0.74 19.79 -2.59
N LEU A 489 -0.18 20.30 -3.70
CA LEU A 489 0.14 19.51 -4.89
C LEU A 489 1.62 19.15 -4.93
N PHE A 490 1.90 17.97 -5.47
CA PHE A 490 3.22 17.47 -5.80
C PHE A 490 3.21 17.04 -7.27
N LEU A 491 4.09 17.60 -8.10
CA LEU A 491 4.08 17.43 -9.55
C LEU A 491 5.40 16.83 -10.03
N GLY A 492 5.33 15.88 -10.95
CA GLY A 492 6.51 15.29 -11.57
C GLY A 492 7.23 14.26 -10.71
N GLY A 493 6.54 13.59 -9.80
CA GLY A 493 7.08 12.41 -9.11
C GLY A 493 7.26 11.24 -10.07
N SER A 494 8.19 10.34 -9.76
CA SER A 494 8.48 9.16 -10.56
C SER A 494 8.88 7.98 -9.68
N TYR A 495 8.47 6.78 -10.09
CA TYR A 495 8.99 5.51 -9.58
C TYR A 495 9.59 4.65 -10.71
N ALA A 496 9.92 5.30 -11.84
CA ALA A 496 10.64 4.62 -12.90
C ALA A 496 12.00 4.10 -12.39
N PRO A 497 12.46 2.93 -12.84
CA PRO A 497 13.63 2.23 -12.28
C PRO A 497 14.91 3.06 -12.25
N ASN A 498 15.13 3.83 -13.29
CA ASN A 498 16.34 4.64 -13.45
C ASN A 498 16.19 6.09 -12.98
N ASP A 499 14.99 6.45 -12.51
CA ASP A 499 14.66 7.82 -12.14
C ASP A 499 13.62 7.87 -11.01
N PRO A 500 13.88 7.23 -9.86
CA PRO A 500 13.01 7.34 -8.71
C PRO A 500 13.19 8.74 -8.09
N ARG A 501 12.14 9.56 -8.16
CA ARG A 501 12.17 10.93 -7.60
C ARG A 501 10.85 11.32 -6.97
N PHE A 502 10.92 12.25 -6.04
CA PHE A 502 9.75 12.86 -5.44
C PHE A 502 9.34 14.10 -6.22
N GLY A 503 8.03 14.28 -6.41
CA GLY A 503 7.46 15.41 -7.10
C GLY A 503 7.79 16.74 -6.42
N LEU A 504 7.87 17.79 -7.24
CA LEU A 504 8.07 19.17 -6.83
C LEU A 504 6.84 19.65 -6.04
N ARG A 505 7.05 20.17 -4.85
CA ARG A 505 5.98 20.70 -4.01
C ARG A 505 5.56 22.08 -4.49
N VAL A 506 4.31 22.21 -4.93
CA VAL A 506 3.66 23.49 -5.24
C VAL A 506 3.21 24.14 -3.93
N LYS A 507 3.63 25.37 -3.66
CA LYS A 507 3.33 26.09 -2.39
C LYS A 507 1.87 26.55 -2.32
N THR A 508 1.22 26.76 -3.48
CA THR A 508 -0.17 27.14 -3.55
C THR A 508 -1.06 26.01 -3.06
N ARG A 509 -1.80 26.27 -1.98
CA ARG A 509 -2.85 25.36 -1.49
C ARG A 509 -4.14 25.62 -2.26
N VAL A 510 -4.82 24.53 -2.58
CA VAL A 510 -6.10 24.57 -3.30
C VAL A 510 -7.21 24.09 -2.36
N PRO A 511 -8.30 24.86 -2.17
CA PRO A 511 -9.46 24.40 -1.39
C PRO A 511 -9.97 23.05 -1.90
N SER A 512 -10.32 22.15 -0.98
CA SER A 512 -10.66 20.76 -1.25
C SER A 512 -11.69 20.61 -2.39
N LYS A 513 -12.76 21.39 -2.38
CA LYS A 513 -13.81 21.37 -3.41
C LYS A 513 -13.39 21.94 -4.77
N ARG A 514 -12.29 22.70 -4.82
CA ARG A 514 -11.76 23.29 -6.06
C ARG A 514 -10.67 22.44 -6.72
N VAL A 515 -10.19 21.39 -6.06
CA VAL A 515 -9.13 20.51 -6.59
C VAL A 515 -9.48 19.91 -7.95
N PRO A 516 -10.70 19.42 -8.23
CA PRO A 516 -11.03 18.90 -9.57
C PRO A 516 -10.84 19.95 -10.69
N LYS A 517 -11.19 21.22 -10.44
CA LYS A 517 -10.97 22.30 -11.41
C LYS A 517 -9.48 22.62 -11.57
N ALA A 518 -8.73 22.65 -10.48
CA ALA A 518 -7.28 22.85 -10.49
C ALA A 518 -6.56 21.73 -11.25
N PHE A 519 -6.97 20.49 -11.04
CA PHE A 519 -6.46 19.32 -11.75
C PHE A 519 -6.64 19.44 -13.27
N LYS A 520 -7.84 19.80 -13.75
CA LYS A 520 -8.08 20.04 -15.19
C LYS A 520 -7.16 21.12 -15.75
N LYS A 521 -6.94 22.21 -15.00
CA LYS A 521 -6.02 23.28 -15.45
C LYS A 521 -4.57 22.81 -15.56
N VAL A 522 -4.10 22.02 -14.59
CA VAL A 522 -2.74 21.45 -14.61
C VAL A 522 -2.56 20.55 -15.83
N VAL A 523 -3.53 19.67 -16.12
CA VAL A 523 -3.49 18.78 -17.29
C VAL A 523 -3.54 19.60 -18.59
N ALA A 524 -4.42 20.59 -18.68
CA ALA A 524 -4.52 21.46 -19.87
C ALA A 524 -3.22 22.26 -20.11
N TYR A 525 -2.60 22.78 -19.05
CA TYR A 525 -1.32 23.46 -19.14
C TYR A 525 -0.21 22.54 -19.67
N TYR A 526 -0.15 21.30 -19.17
CA TYR A 526 0.78 20.28 -19.68
C TYR A 526 0.58 20.00 -21.16
N THR A 527 -0.65 19.70 -21.58
CA THR A 527 -0.93 19.36 -22.99
C THR A 527 -0.60 20.51 -23.96
N ALA A 528 -0.75 21.77 -23.51
CA ALA A 528 -0.47 22.96 -24.32
C ALA A 528 1.03 23.34 -24.39
N ASN A 529 1.85 22.95 -23.40
CA ASN A 529 3.22 23.45 -23.23
C ASN A 529 4.32 22.39 -23.20
N ARG A 530 3.96 21.10 -23.30
CA ARG A 530 4.94 20.02 -23.36
C ARG A 530 5.64 19.97 -24.72
N ASN A 531 6.86 19.47 -24.75
CA ASN A 531 7.54 19.09 -25.97
C ASN A 531 6.90 17.80 -26.55
N GLU A 532 7.20 17.50 -27.81
CA GLU A 532 6.75 16.26 -28.45
C GLU A 532 7.28 15.04 -27.68
N GLY A 533 6.39 14.12 -27.31
CA GLY A 533 6.72 12.90 -26.57
C GLY A 533 7.10 13.10 -25.09
N GLU A 534 7.09 14.33 -24.57
CA GLU A 534 7.50 14.62 -23.19
C GLU A 534 6.44 14.14 -22.18
N GLU A 535 6.80 13.21 -21.29
CA GLU A 535 5.93 12.76 -20.20
C GLU A 535 5.76 13.84 -19.13
N PHE A 536 4.63 13.81 -18.41
CA PHE A 536 4.30 14.84 -17.40
C PHE A 536 5.39 14.97 -16.32
N LYS A 537 5.97 13.86 -15.87
CA LYS A 537 7.03 13.86 -14.86
C LYS A 537 8.25 14.68 -15.27
N ASP A 538 8.63 14.62 -16.55
CA ASP A 538 9.80 15.34 -17.11
C ASP A 538 9.44 16.79 -17.41
N PHE A 539 8.25 17.04 -17.97
CA PHE A 539 7.68 18.36 -18.16
C PHE A 539 7.67 19.16 -16.85
N ALA A 540 7.13 18.59 -15.76
CA ALA A 540 7.05 19.28 -14.48
C ALA A 540 8.43 19.68 -13.92
N VAL A 541 9.44 18.82 -14.11
CA VAL A 541 10.83 19.14 -13.73
C VAL A 541 11.43 20.24 -14.61
N ARG A 542 11.18 20.19 -15.91
CA ARG A 542 11.69 21.17 -16.86
C ARG A 542 11.14 22.58 -16.61
N VAL A 543 9.83 22.70 -16.36
CA VAL A 543 9.19 24.01 -16.17
C VAL A 543 9.30 24.53 -14.73
N GLY A 544 9.57 23.67 -13.75
CA GLY A 544 9.60 24.04 -12.34
C GLY A 544 8.21 24.30 -11.75
N THR A 545 8.17 24.91 -10.56
CA THR A 545 6.91 25.13 -9.81
C THR A 545 6.25 26.47 -10.11
N GLU A 546 7.00 27.47 -10.58
CA GLU A 546 6.53 28.85 -10.75
C GLU A 546 5.32 28.96 -11.68
N PRO A 547 5.30 28.35 -12.89
CA PRO A 547 4.13 28.42 -13.76
C PRO A 547 2.88 27.80 -13.15
N PHE A 548 3.05 26.74 -12.34
CA PHE A 548 1.93 26.12 -11.64
C PHE A 548 1.43 26.98 -10.46
N GLU A 549 2.34 27.71 -9.77
CA GLU A 549 1.96 28.67 -8.73
C GLU A 549 1.09 29.79 -9.31
N GLU A 550 1.45 30.33 -10.48
CA GLU A 550 0.69 31.34 -11.20
C GLU A 550 -0.66 30.79 -11.67
N LEU A 551 -0.67 29.60 -12.30
CA LEU A 551 -1.87 28.92 -12.79
C LEU A 551 -2.90 28.67 -11.69
N LEU A 552 -2.43 28.37 -10.47
CA LEU A 552 -3.27 28.02 -9.34
C LEU A 552 -3.57 29.21 -8.42
N ALA A 553 -3.02 30.40 -8.68
CA ALA A 553 -3.21 31.58 -7.83
C ALA A 553 -4.68 31.98 -7.67
N GLU A 554 -5.51 31.81 -8.71
CA GLU A 554 -6.95 32.09 -8.67
C GLU A 554 -7.73 31.29 -7.59
N PHE A 555 -7.21 30.13 -7.16
CA PHE A 555 -7.86 29.29 -6.16
C PHE A 555 -7.58 29.75 -4.73
N LYS A 556 -6.64 30.69 -4.51
CA LYS A 556 -6.28 31.21 -3.18
C LYS A 556 -7.38 32.05 -2.57
N ASP A 557 -8.13 32.79 -3.40
CA ASP A 557 -9.24 33.61 -2.93
C ASP A 557 -10.47 32.72 -2.66
N ILE A 558 -10.81 32.59 -1.40
CA ILE A 558 -11.92 31.75 -0.95
C ILE A 558 -13.20 32.59 -0.75
N GLY A 559 -13.03 33.89 -0.53
CA GLY A 559 -14.10 34.79 -0.09
C GLY A 559 -14.53 34.53 1.36
N ASP A 560 -15.48 35.32 1.84
CA ASP A 560 -16.06 35.15 3.18
C ASP A 560 -17.06 33.98 3.21
N LEU A 561 -17.25 33.41 4.40
CA LEU A 561 -18.25 32.38 4.62
C LEU A 561 -19.67 32.97 4.44
N ASN A 562 -20.36 32.51 3.43
CA ASN A 562 -21.76 32.86 3.14
C ASN A 562 -22.47 31.71 2.41
N LYS A 563 -23.75 31.89 2.04
CA LYS A 563 -24.53 30.83 1.35
C LYS A 563 -23.91 30.37 0.02
N GLN A 564 -23.15 31.21 -0.67
CA GLN A 564 -22.53 30.86 -1.98
C GLN A 564 -21.20 30.15 -1.80
N THR A 565 -20.45 30.45 -0.74
CA THR A 565 -19.10 29.93 -0.49
C THR A 565 -19.08 28.74 0.49
N ILE A 566 -20.17 28.48 1.23
CA ILE A 566 -20.27 27.50 2.32
C ILE A 566 -19.74 26.11 1.91
N GLN A 567 -19.96 25.68 0.67
CA GLN A 567 -19.48 24.39 0.18
C GLN A 567 -17.93 24.31 0.15
N THR A 568 -17.24 25.43 -0.03
CA THR A 568 -15.77 25.49 0.03
C THR A 568 -15.23 25.31 1.45
N TYR A 569 -16.06 25.63 2.45
CA TYR A 569 -15.75 25.47 3.88
C TYR A 569 -16.11 24.08 4.43
N MET A 570 -16.61 23.17 3.60
CA MET A 570 -16.92 21.78 3.93
C MET A 570 -15.96 20.84 3.23
N ASP A 571 -15.55 19.76 3.89
CA ASP A 571 -14.76 18.72 3.25
C ASP A 571 -15.66 17.80 2.38
N TRP A 572 -15.04 16.93 1.58
CA TRP A 572 -15.76 15.94 0.79
C TRP A 572 -16.56 15.01 1.71
N ASP A 573 -17.78 14.69 1.29
CA ASP A 573 -18.71 13.81 2.00
C ASP A 573 -19.07 14.26 3.44
N LYS A 574 -18.94 15.57 3.71
CA LYS A 574 -19.33 16.20 4.98
C LYS A 574 -20.37 17.28 4.74
N THR A 575 -21.30 17.40 5.70
CA THR A 575 -22.39 18.38 5.69
C THR A 575 -22.21 19.45 6.76
N VAL A 576 -21.05 19.44 7.44
CA VAL A 576 -20.69 20.40 8.50
C VAL A 576 -19.49 21.23 8.08
N LEU A 577 -19.40 22.44 8.64
CA LEU A 577 -18.23 23.31 8.45
C LEU A 577 -16.97 22.59 8.91
N TYR A 578 -15.91 22.74 8.11
CA TYR A 578 -14.64 22.08 8.41
C TYR A 578 -14.00 22.64 9.67
N LYS A 579 -13.59 21.74 10.54
CA LYS A 579 -12.72 21.99 11.68
C LYS A 579 -11.60 20.95 11.68
N LEU A 580 -10.37 21.40 11.84
CA LEU A 580 -9.24 20.48 11.96
C LEU A 580 -9.31 19.72 13.28
N GLU A 581 -9.63 18.45 13.22
CA GLU A 581 -9.59 17.52 14.34
C GLU A 581 -8.46 16.52 14.09
N ARG A 582 -7.25 16.88 14.42
CA ARG A 582 -6.10 16.01 14.28
C ARG A 582 -5.66 15.49 15.63
N GLY A 583 -5.81 14.19 15.84
CA GLY A 583 -5.27 13.50 17.01
C GLY A 583 -3.82 13.05 16.81
N GLU A 584 -3.20 12.58 17.88
CA GLU A 584 -1.91 11.91 17.80
C GLU A 584 -2.07 10.51 17.19
N GLY A 585 -1.18 10.18 16.25
CA GLY A 585 -1.17 8.85 15.64
C GLY A 585 -0.54 7.85 16.59
N GLU A 586 -1.25 6.78 16.90
CA GLU A 586 -0.81 5.75 17.84
C GLU A 586 0.52 5.07 17.45
N CYS A 587 0.88 5.02 16.19
CA CYS A 587 2.22 4.58 15.77
C CYS A 587 3.33 5.58 16.15
N ALA A 588 3.01 6.67 16.81
CA ALA A 588 3.96 7.68 17.26
C ALA A 588 4.22 7.60 18.78
N VAL A 589 3.54 6.70 19.45
CA VAL A 589 3.71 6.45 20.91
C VAL A 589 4.71 5.34 21.12
#